data_f8400a6e8daa461fd56d469c97b7f9eb
#
_entry.id   f8400a6e8daa461fd56d469c97b7f9eb
#
_cell.length_a   1.000
_cell.length_b   1.000
_cell.length_c   1.000
_cell.angle_alpha   90.00
_cell.angle_beta   90.00
_cell.angle_gamma   90.00
#
_symmetry.space_group_name_H-M   'P 1'
#
loop_
_entity.id
_entity.type
_entity.pdbx_description
1 polymer ?
#
loop_
_entity_poly.entity_id
_entity_poly.type
_entity_poly.pdbx_seq_one_letter_code
_entity_poly.pdbx_strand_id
1 'polypeptide(L)'
;PELRPETYGFSKKDYDRKIFLDGVLGIQYGNLKEILKILKKTYCSNIGYEFMHMGDPDEKSWIRDRIEGPEKDIKFTENGKKAILNKIIQAEGFEKYLHVKFVGTKRFGLDGGESLIPALEQIIKRGGNLGAKEIKIGMPHRGRLNVLANVMGKPFKAIFSEFFGKTVSSKKDFEGDVKYHLGASSNREFDGNSVHISLTDNPSHLEAVNPVVLGQVRAKQFFHKDKERKKVIPVLMHGDAAFAGQGIVAECFAMSGLPGHNIGGTIHIIVNNQIGFTTAPRFARSSPYPSDVAKIAQAPIFHVNGDNPEAVVHCAKIA
;
A
#
# COMPACT_ATOMS: atom_id res chain seq x y z
N PRO A 1 2.28 27.58 -5.78
CA PRO A 1 1.99 28.54 -6.87
C PRO A 1 0.66 28.24 -7.56
N GLU A 2 0.36 26.94 -7.85
CA GLU A 2 -0.82 26.49 -8.61
C GLU A 2 -2.16 26.82 -7.92
N LEU A 3 -2.17 27.02 -6.61
CA LEU A 3 -3.36 27.38 -5.84
C LEU A 3 -3.40 28.89 -5.45
N ARG A 4 -2.60 29.72 -6.11
CA ARG A 4 -2.66 31.16 -5.94
C ARG A 4 -3.64 31.75 -6.96
N PRO A 5 -4.76 32.33 -6.52
CA PRO A 5 -5.77 32.86 -7.44
C PRO A 5 -5.24 33.92 -8.41
N GLU A 6 -4.29 34.70 -7.96
CA GLU A 6 -3.66 35.79 -8.75
C GLU A 6 -2.95 35.24 -10.00
N THR A 7 -2.41 34.00 -9.93
CA THR A 7 -1.77 33.31 -11.07
C THR A 7 -2.76 33.12 -12.24
N TYR A 8 -4.05 33.01 -11.90
CA TYR A 8 -5.15 32.82 -12.86
C TYR A 8 -5.97 34.07 -13.13
N GLY A 9 -5.44 35.24 -12.77
CA GLY A 9 -6.09 36.52 -13.00
C GLY A 9 -7.23 36.89 -12.04
N PHE A 10 -7.43 36.11 -10.98
CA PHE A 10 -8.41 36.45 -9.94
C PHE A 10 -7.86 37.53 -9.01
N SER A 11 -8.73 38.45 -8.61
CA SER A 11 -8.47 39.49 -7.64
C SER A 11 -9.32 39.32 -6.38
N LYS A 12 -9.08 40.15 -5.35
CA LYS A 12 -9.89 40.13 -4.13
C LYS A 12 -11.40 40.32 -4.37
N LYS A 13 -11.78 41.02 -5.46
CA LYS A 13 -13.18 41.24 -5.84
C LYS A 13 -13.89 39.97 -6.30
N ASP A 14 -13.13 38.95 -6.73
CA ASP A 14 -13.67 37.69 -7.26
C ASP A 14 -13.92 36.66 -6.17
N TYR A 15 -13.41 36.87 -4.94
CA TYR A 15 -13.42 35.87 -3.89
C TYR A 15 -14.83 35.42 -3.44
N ASP A 16 -15.80 36.32 -3.52
CA ASP A 16 -17.20 36.04 -3.13
C ASP A 16 -18.13 35.83 -4.34
N ARG A 17 -17.58 35.90 -5.56
CA ARG A 17 -18.34 35.64 -6.79
C ARG A 17 -18.80 34.20 -6.86
N LYS A 18 -20.10 33.96 -7.10
CA LYS A 18 -20.67 32.66 -7.31
C LYS A 18 -20.24 32.09 -8.65
N ILE A 19 -19.66 30.89 -8.64
CA ILE A 19 -19.13 30.15 -9.80
C ILE A 19 -19.91 28.86 -9.95
N PHE A 20 -20.37 28.56 -11.15
CA PHE A 20 -20.98 27.27 -11.47
C PHE A 20 -19.89 26.23 -11.70
N LEU A 21 -19.96 25.10 -11.04
CA LEU A 21 -18.94 24.05 -11.03
C LEU A 21 -19.42 22.73 -11.61
N ASP A 22 -20.73 22.59 -11.86
CA ASP A 22 -21.35 21.39 -12.44
C ASP A 22 -20.99 20.08 -11.73
N GLY A 23 -20.96 20.12 -10.39
CA GLY A 23 -20.62 18.95 -9.59
C GLY A 23 -19.13 18.70 -9.37
N VAL A 24 -18.24 19.42 -10.07
CA VAL A 24 -16.80 19.39 -9.79
C VAL A 24 -16.55 19.79 -8.35
N LEU A 25 -15.59 19.14 -7.68
CA LEU A 25 -15.33 19.27 -6.24
C LEU A 25 -16.51 18.82 -5.34
N GLY A 26 -17.49 18.09 -5.90
CA GLY A 26 -18.68 17.63 -5.19
C GLY A 26 -19.68 18.73 -4.86
N ILE A 27 -19.62 19.88 -5.51
CA ILE A 27 -20.52 21.03 -5.31
C ILE A 27 -21.00 21.61 -6.64
N GLN A 28 -22.28 22.03 -6.70
CA GLN A 28 -22.91 22.57 -7.90
C GLN A 28 -22.51 24.03 -8.14
N TYR A 29 -22.38 24.79 -7.09
CA TYR A 29 -21.94 26.18 -7.06
C TYR A 29 -21.01 26.41 -5.87
N GLY A 30 -20.02 27.28 -6.03
CA GLY A 30 -19.15 27.72 -4.94
C GLY A 30 -18.56 29.09 -5.24
N ASN A 31 -18.08 29.77 -4.22
CA ASN A 31 -17.24 30.92 -4.42
C ASN A 31 -15.75 30.53 -4.35
N LEU A 32 -14.87 31.45 -4.74
CA LEU A 32 -13.44 31.17 -4.81
C LEU A 32 -12.85 30.76 -3.44
N LYS A 33 -13.37 31.30 -2.32
CA LYS A 33 -12.94 30.91 -0.97
C LYS A 33 -13.25 29.44 -0.67
N GLU A 34 -14.47 28.99 -1.01
CA GLU A 34 -14.91 27.60 -0.83
C GLU A 34 -14.11 26.65 -1.71
N ILE A 35 -13.92 27.00 -2.98
CA ILE A 35 -13.10 26.23 -3.93
C ILE A 35 -11.68 26.05 -3.38
N LEU A 36 -11.02 27.14 -2.98
CA LEU A 36 -9.68 27.10 -2.42
C LEU A 36 -9.60 26.30 -1.13
N LYS A 37 -10.62 26.38 -0.28
CA LYS A 37 -10.68 25.59 0.95
C LYS A 37 -10.70 24.09 0.64
N ILE A 38 -11.51 23.67 -0.34
CA ILE A 38 -11.59 22.27 -0.77
C ILE A 38 -10.25 21.84 -1.37
N LEU A 39 -9.72 22.57 -2.34
CA LEU A 39 -8.46 22.22 -3.01
C LEU A 39 -7.28 22.17 -2.05
N LYS A 40 -7.16 23.12 -1.13
CA LYS A 40 -6.10 23.08 -0.11
C LYS A 40 -6.26 21.90 0.84
N LYS A 41 -7.48 21.55 1.24
CA LYS A 41 -7.73 20.37 2.06
C LYS A 41 -7.35 19.08 1.32
N THR A 42 -7.64 18.99 0.04
CA THR A 42 -7.34 17.81 -0.77
C THR A 42 -5.84 17.69 -1.08
N TYR A 43 -5.22 18.75 -1.59
CA TYR A 43 -3.87 18.70 -2.17
C TYR A 43 -2.75 19.25 -1.29
N CYS A 44 -3.06 19.88 -0.17
CA CYS A 44 -2.05 20.51 0.70
C CYS A 44 -2.11 19.97 2.14
N SER A 45 -2.63 18.76 2.35
CA SER A 45 -2.70 18.14 3.68
C SER A 45 -1.72 16.95 3.82
N ASN A 46 -2.18 15.82 4.35
CA ASN A 46 -1.33 14.65 4.61
C ASN A 46 -1.22 13.68 3.44
N ILE A 47 -1.89 13.95 2.31
CA ILE A 47 -1.90 13.08 1.13
C ILE A 47 -1.58 13.93 -0.10
N GLY A 48 -0.58 13.50 -0.87
CA GLY A 48 -0.33 13.97 -2.22
C GLY A 48 -0.87 12.96 -3.23
N TYR A 49 -1.43 13.45 -4.33
CA TYR A 49 -2.03 12.62 -5.37
C TYR A 49 -1.37 12.90 -6.71
N GLU A 50 -0.91 11.86 -7.39
CA GLU A 50 -0.44 11.94 -8.76
C GLU A 50 -1.31 11.03 -9.64
N PHE A 51 -2.10 11.61 -10.52
CA PHE A 51 -3.00 10.88 -11.43
C PHE A 51 -3.16 11.58 -12.79
N MET A 52 -2.65 12.80 -12.94
CA MET A 52 -2.82 13.57 -14.18
C MET A 52 -2.01 13.00 -15.35
N HIS A 53 -1.01 12.14 -15.07
CA HIS A 53 -0.24 11.43 -16.10
C HIS A 53 -0.98 10.23 -16.71
N MET A 54 -2.11 9.80 -16.13
CA MET A 54 -2.94 8.71 -16.65
C MET A 54 -3.55 9.10 -18.00
N GLY A 55 -3.53 8.19 -18.97
CA GLY A 55 -4.09 8.42 -20.30
C GLY A 55 -5.60 8.18 -20.36
N ASP A 56 -6.11 7.21 -19.60
CA ASP A 56 -7.52 6.85 -19.58
C ASP A 56 -8.36 7.91 -18.86
N PRO A 57 -9.36 8.54 -19.52
CA PRO A 57 -10.19 9.59 -18.94
C PRO A 57 -11.17 9.05 -17.88
N ASP A 58 -11.64 7.81 -18.02
CA ASP A 58 -12.61 7.21 -17.09
C ASP A 58 -11.91 6.84 -15.77
N GLU A 59 -10.75 6.22 -15.84
CA GLU A 59 -9.93 5.95 -14.67
C GLU A 59 -9.53 7.25 -13.95
N LYS A 60 -9.11 8.26 -14.69
CA LYS A 60 -8.77 9.58 -14.15
C LYS A 60 -9.95 10.24 -13.45
N SER A 61 -11.14 10.18 -14.07
CA SER A 61 -12.37 10.70 -13.48
C SER A 61 -12.75 9.92 -12.22
N TRP A 62 -12.61 8.60 -12.24
CA TRP A 62 -12.89 7.75 -11.08
C TRP A 62 -12.02 8.13 -9.86
N ILE A 63 -10.73 8.38 -10.06
CA ILE A 63 -9.83 8.84 -8.99
C ILE A 63 -10.25 10.23 -8.50
N ARG A 64 -10.45 11.18 -9.43
CA ARG A 64 -10.84 12.55 -9.10
C ARG A 64 -12.12 12.58 -8.25
N ASP A 65 -13.12 11.81 -8.61
CA ASP A 65 -14.39 11.78 -7.88
C ASP A 65 -14.23 11.28 -6.44
N ARG A 66 -13.23 10.44 -6.16
CA ARG A 66 -12.95 9.94 -4.82
C ARG A 66 -12.13 10.89 -3.97
N ILE A 67 -11.26 11.69 -4.57
CA ILE A 67 -10.40 12.62 -3.84
C ILE A 67 -10.96 14.04 -3.76
N GLU A 68 -11.81 14.43 -4.70
CA GLU A 68 -12.44 15.77 -4.75
C GLU A 68 -13.95 15.72 -4.52
N GLY A 69 -14.59 14.59 -4.77
CA GLY A 69 -16.05 14.40 -4.71
C GLY A 69 -16.64 14.47 -3.30
N PRO A 70 -17.94 14.15 -3.15
CA PRO A 70 -18.64 14.23 -1.86
C PRO A 70 -18.06 13.34 -0.76
N GLU A 71 -17.45 12.21 -1.15
CA GLU A 71 -16.87 11.22 -0.22
C GLU A 71 -15.39 11.43 0.08
N LYS A 72 -14.80 12.55 -0.36
CA LYS A 72 -13.38 12.87 -0.17
C LYS A 72 -12.87 12.93 1.28
N ASP A 73 -13.78 13.11 2.23
CA ASP A 73 -13.41 13.30 3.62
C ASP A 73 -13.06 11.96 4.28
N ILE A 74 -11.93 11.96 4.98
CA ILE A 74 -11.51 10.82 5.81
C ILE A 74 -12.48 10.74 7.00
N LYS A 75 -13.30 9.69 7.03
CA LYS A 75 -14.26 9.45 8.10
C LYS A 75 -14.15 8.03 8.63
N PHE A 76 -13.82 7.93 9.90
CA PHE A 76 -13.84 6.67 10.64
C PHE A 76 -14.77 6.78 11.84
N THR A 77 -15.48 5.70 12.16
CA THR A 77 -16.18 5.55 13.41
C THR A 77 -15.18 5.47 14.57
N GLU A 78 -15.63 5.73 15.80
CA GLU A 78 -14.80 5.56 16.99
C GLU A 78 -14.19 4.14 17.08
N ASN A 79 -14.98 3.11 16.76
CA ASN A 79 -14.48 1.73 16.72
C ASN A 79 -13.44 1.52 15.61
N GLY A 80 -13.61 2.18 14.46
CA GLY A 80 -12.62 2.16 13.37
C GLY A 80 -11.29 2.79 13.80
N LYS A 81 -11.32 3.95 14.47
CA LYS A 81 -10.12 4.60 15.02
C LYS A 81 -9.44 3.75 16.08
N LYS A 82 -10.21 3.15 17.00
CA LYS A 82 -9.68 2.22 18.02
C LYS A 82 -9.04 0.99 17.38
N ALA A 83 -9.62 0.45 16.30
CA ALA A 83 -9.05 -0.67 15.57
C ALA A 83 -7.71 -0.30 14.90
N ILE A 84 -7.61 0.88 14.27
CA ILE A 84 -6.37 1.41 13.70
C ILE A 84 -5.31 1.55 14.79
N LEU A 85 -5.63 2.24 15.89
CA LEU A 85 -4.72 2.44 17.02
C LEU A 85 -4.23 1.11 17.60
N ASN A 86 -5.14 0.15 17.79
CA ASN A 86 -4.78 -1.18 18.30
C ASN A 86 -3.76 -1.88 17.39
N LYS A 87 -3.92 -1.78 16.07
CA LYS A 87 -2.98 -2.37 15.11
C LYS A 87 -1.61 -1.67 15.12
N ILE A 88 -1.56 -0.35 15.31
CA ILE A 88 -0.30 0.39 15.50
C ILE A 88 0.41 -0.07 16.78
N ILE A 89 -0.32 -0.15 17.90
CA ILE A 89 0.24 -0.60 19.18
C ILE A 89 0.76 -2.04 19.09
N GLN A 90 0.04 -2.94 18.40
CA GLN A 90 0.48 -4.31 18.18
C GLN A 90 1.76 -4.35 17.34
N ALA A 91 1.83 -3.56 16.26
CA ALA A 91 2.98 -3.50 15.37
C ALA A 91 4.23 -2.98 16.08
N GLU A 92 4.12 -1.83 16.73
CA GLU A 92 5.22 -1.19 17.46
C GLU A 92 5.65 -2.02 18.68
N GLY A 93 4.68 -2.51 19.46
CA GLY A 93 4.94 -3.33 20.65
C GLY A 93 5.67 -4.63 20.32
N PHE A 94 5.32 -5.28 19.20
CA PHE A 94 6.01 -6.46 18.71
C PHE A 94 7.48 -6.16 18.35
N GLU A 95 7.74 -5.10 17.61
CA GLU A 95 9.11 -4.74 17.21
C GLU A 95 9.96 -4.26 18.40
N LYS A 96 9.38 -3.48 19.32
CA LYS A 96 10.03 -3.10 20.59
C LYS A 96 10.39 -4.33 21.44
N TYR A 97 9.48 -5.30 21.54
CA TYR A 97 9.76 -6.55 22.24
C TYR A 97 10.93 -7.31 21.61
N LEU A 98 10.93 -7.46 20.28
CA LEU A 98 12.04 -8.10 19.57
C LEU A 98 13.35 -7.34 19.74
N HIS A 99 13.32 -6.02 19.79
CA HIS A 99 14.49 -5.19 20.00
C HIS A 99 15.15 -5.44 21.36
N VAL A 100 14.34 -5.50 22.40
CA VAL A 100 14.82 -5.72 23.77
C VAL A 100 15.27 -7.18 24.00
N LYS A 101 14.53 -8.13 23.42
CA LYS A 101 14.73 -9.56 23.72
C LYS A 101 15.81 -10.21 22.86
N PHE A 102 16.01 -9.75 21.63
CA PHE A 102 16.93 -10.33 20.64
C PHE A 102 17.96 -9.32 20.17
N VAL A 103 18.74 -8.81 21.12
CA VAL A 103 19.83 -7.85 20.86
C VAL A 103 20.88 -8.47 19.93
N GLY A 104 21.40 -7.69 18.98
CA GLY A 104 22.42 -8.14 18.02
C GLY A 104 21.91 -9.01 16.87
N THR A 105 20.64 -9.42 16.89
CA THR A 105 20.05 -10.20 15.80
C THR A 105 19.37 -9.27 14.77
N LYS A 106 19.50 -9.58 13.48
CA LYS A 106 18.74 -8.87 12.42
C LYS A 106 17.25 -9.08 12.67
N ARG A 107 16.46 -8.02 12.65
CA ARG A 107 15.00 -8.04 12.88
C ARG A 107 14.21 -7.46 11.73
N PHE A 108 14.82 -6.56 10.94
CA PHE A 108 14.22 -5.87 9.80
C PHE A 108 12.82 -5.32 10.12
N GLY A 109 12.76 -4.42 11.09
CA GLY A 109 11.52 -3.76 11.49
C GLY A 109 10.99 -2.79 10.44
N LEU A 110 9.77 -2.31 10.65
CA LEU A 110 9.12 -1.32 9.79
C LEU A 110 9.75 0.07 9.91
N ASP A 111 10.38 0.37 11.05
CA ASP A 111 11.17 1.57 11.29
C ASP A 111 10.45 2.87 10.83
N GLY A 112 9.29 3.16 11.43
CA GLY A 112 8.44 4.32 11.13
C GLY A 112 7.34 4.03 10.10
N GLY A 113 7.27 2.81 9.55
CA GLY A 113 6.23 2.38 8.61
C GLY A 113 5.12 1.53 9.25
N GLU A 114 4.87 1.62 10.55
CA GLU A 114 3.93 0.77 11.29
C GLU A 114 2.49 0.90 10.79
N SER A 115 2.14 2.03 10.18
CA SER A 115 0.85 2.26 9.50
C SER A 115 0.59 1.27 8.36
N LEU A 116 1.60 0.54 7.88
CA LEU A 116 1.45 -0.57 6.93
C LEU A 116 0.51 -1.66 7.47
N ILE A 117 0.57 -1.96 8.78
CA ILE A 117 -0.24 -3.04 9.35
C ILE A 117 -1.74 -2.76 9.27
N PRO A 118 -2.27 -1.62 9.76
CA PRO A 118 -3.68 -1.31 9.56
C PRO A 118 -4.06 -1.06 8.09
N ALA A 119 -3.13 -0.62 7.22
CA ALA A 119 -3.36 -0.50 5.78
C ALA A 119 -3.65 -1.86 5.14
N LEU A 120 -2.84 -2.88 5.42
CA LEU A 120 -3.06 -4.25 4.93
C LEU A 120 -4.39 -4.82 5.43
N GLU A 121 -4.72 -4.63 6.69
CA GLU A 121 -6.03 -5.04 7.25
C GLU A 121 -7.19 -4.39 6.48
N GLN A 122 -7.05 -3.10 6.13
CA GLN A 122 -8.07 -2.39 5.35
C GLN A 122 -8.18 -2.93 3.93
N ILE A 123 -7.07 -3.21 3.26
CA ILE A 123 -7.06 -3.81 1.90
C ILE A 123 -7.76 -5.17 1.94
N ILE A 124 -7.44 -6.02 2.90
CA ILE A 124 -8.04 -7.35 3.03
C ILE A 124 -9.55 -7.23 3.29
N LYS A 125 -9.95 -6.39 4.25
CA LYS A 125 -11.35 -6.14 4.56
C LYS A 125 -12.11 -5.60 3.35
N ARG A 126 -11.59 -4.55 2.71
CA ARG A 126 -12.25 -3.91 1.56
C ARG A 126 -12.31 -4.84 0.36
N GLY A 127 -11.21 -5.56 0.07
CA GLY A 127 -11.17 -6.57 -0.98
C GLY A 127 -12.24 -7.63 -0.80
N GLY A 128 -12.38 -8.17 0.41
CA GLY A 128 -13.45 -9.14 0.74
C GLY A 128 -14.84 -8.58 0.52
N ASN A 129 -15.10 -7.34 0.94
CA ASN A 129 -16.38 -6.66 0.73
C ASN A 129 -16.69 -6.39 -0.75
N LEU A 130 -15.66 -6.28 -1.60
CA LEU A 130 -15.78 -6.14 -3.04
C LEU A 130 -15.79 -7.47 -3.81
N GLY A 131 -15.72 -8.60 -3.09
CA GLY A 131 -15.86 -9.94 -3.68
C GLY A 131 -14.56 -10.68 -3.92
N ALA A 132 -13.42 -10.14 -3.52
CA ALA A 132 -12.15 -10.85 -3.56
C ALA A 132 -12.20 -12.13 -2.71
N LYS A 133 -11.69 -13.22 -3.23
CA LYS A 133 -11.61 -14.53 -2.55
C LYS A 133 -10.21 -14.84 -2.07
N GLU A 134 -9.21 -14.34 -2.81
CA GLU A 134 -7.80 -14.53 -2.45
C GLU A 134 -7.02 -13.22 -2.60
N ILE A 135 -6.11 -12.98 -1.66
CA ILE A 135 -5.11 -11.92 -1.76
C ILE A 135 -3.73 -12.56 -1.66
N LYS A 136 -2.92 -12.33 -2.68
CA LYS A 136 -1.57 -12.83 -2.78
C LYS A 136 -0.59 -11.71 -2.45
N ILE A 137 0.23 -11.92 -1.42
CA ILE A 137 1.15 -10.91 -0.91
C ILE A 137 2.59 -11.30 -1.27
N GLY A 138 3.33 -10.35 -1.83
CA GLY A 138 4.78 -10.39 -1.97
C GLY A 138 5.42 -9.23 -1.21
N MET A 139 6.54 -9.50 -0.54
CA MET A 139 7.24 -8.45 0.20
C MET A 139 8.71 -8.80 0.44
N PRO A 140 9.56 -7.79 0.68
CA PRO A 140 10.94 -8.00 1.12
C PRO A 140 10.99 -8.45 2.58
N HIS A 141 12.20 -8.55 3.11
CA HIS A 141 12.44 -8.92 4.51
C HIS A 141 11.97 -7.86 5.52
N ARG A 142 11.99 -6.56 5.16
CA ARG A 142 11.60 -5.45 6.05
C ARG A 142 10.12 -5.48 6.38
N GLY A 143 9.82 -5.51 7.67
CA GLY A 143 8.46 -5.65 8.19
C GLY A 143 7.85 -7.05 8.08
N ARG A 144 8.58 -8.04 7.52
CA ARG A 144 8.01 -9.37 7.26
C ARG A 144 7.58 -10.09 8.53
N LEU A 145 8.37 -10.04 9.59
CA LEU A 145 8.00 -10.66 10.87
C LEU A 145 6.74 -10.03 11.45
N ASN A 146 6.58 -8.73 11.31
CA ASN A 146 5.40 -7.99 11.74
C ASN A 146 4.15 -8.41 10.94
N VAL A 147 4.28 -8.51 9.62
CA VAL A 147 3.20 -8.98 8.75
C VAL A 147 2.84 -10.43 9.08
N LEU A 148 3.82 -11.32 9.27
CA LEU A 148 3.57 -12.71 9.68
C LEU A 148 2.79 -12.78 11.00
N ALA A 149 3.15 -11.97 12.00
CA ALA A 149 2.47 -11.96 13.29
C ALA A 149 1.09 -11.30 13.23
N ASN A 150 1.02 -10.05 12.80
CA ASN A 150 -0.12 -9.16 13.00
C ASN A 150 -1.13 -9.16 11.83
N VAL A 151 -0.74 -9.68 10.65
CA VAL A 151 -1.61 -9.80 9.47
C VAL A 151 -1.92 -11.26 9.16
N MET A 152 -0.89 -12.11 9.03
CA MET A 152 -1.06 -13.53 8.71
C MET A 152 -1.52 -14.37 9.91
N GLY A 153 -1.37 -13.86 11.14
CA GLY A 153 -1.78 -14.56 12.36
C GLY A 153 -0.82 -15.68 12.78
N LYS A 154 0.45 -15.65 12.34
CA LYS A 154 1.45 -16.62 12.80
C LYS A 154 1.68 -16.45 14.30
N PRO A 155 1.59 -17.53 15.12
CA PRO A 155 1.75 -17.43 16.56
C PRO A 155 3.10 -16.85 16.96
N PHE A 156 3.12 -15.89 17.90
CA PHE A 156 4.36 -15.31 18.42
C PHE A 156 5.36 -16.35 18.90
N LYS A 157 4.86 -17.42 19.57
CA LYS A 157 5.70 -18.53 20.02
C LYS A 157 6.47 -19.18 18.87
N ALA A 158 5.85 -19.34 17.70
CA ALA A 158 6.50 -19.89 16.52
C ALA A 158 7.61 -18.95 16.02
N ILE A 159 7.32 -17.65 15.91
CA ILE A 159 8.30 -16.65 15.50
C ILE A 159 9.48 -16.58 16.48
N PHE A 160 9.21 -16.57 17.80
CA PHE A 160 10.26 -16.50 18.80
C PHE A 160 11.13 -17.75 18.83
N SER A 161 10.56 -18.94 18.59
CA SER A 161 11.35 -20.19 18.52
C SER A 161 12.36 -20.18 17.38
N GLU A 162 12.03 -19.51 16.27
CA GLU A 162 12.94 -19.36 15.13
C GLU A 162 14.17 -18.48 15.47
N PHE A 163 14.04 -17.52 16.40
CA PHE A 163 15.18 -16.75 16.92
C PHE A 163 16.15 -17.61 17.76
N PHE A 164 15.66 -18.70 18.36
CA PHE A 164 16.49 -19.65 19.11
C PHE A 164 17.01 -20.81 18.27
N GLY A 165 16.87 -20.74 16.93
CA GLY A 165 17.30 -21.82 16.03
C GLY A 165 16.46 -23.10 16.11
N LYS A 166 15.29 -23.05 16.75
CA LYS A 166 14.36 -24.18 16.85
C LYS A 166 13.29 -24.04 15.76
N THR A 167 13.37 -24.86 14.73
CA THR A 167 12.27 -25.01 13.77
C THR A 167 11.12 -25.78 14.40
N VAL A 168 9.90 -25.26 14.26
CA VAL A 168 8.67 -25.91 14.77
C VAL A 168 8.24 -27.07 13.88
N SER A 169 8.85 -27.25 12.71
CA SER A 169 8.52 -28.31 11.77
C SER A 169 9.27 -29.60 12.10
N SER A 170 8.50 -30.68 12.30
CA SER A 170 9.00 -32.03 12.51
C SER A 170 9.64 -32.68 11.26
N LYS A 171 9.76 -31.96 10.15
CA LYS A 171 10.40 -32.44 8.93
C LYS A 171 11.88 -32.05 8.95
N LYS A 172 12.73 -33.07 9.14
CA LYS A 172 14.20 -32.97 9.16
C LYS A 172 14.83 -32.48 7.85
N ASP A 173 14.05 -32.24 6.80
CA ASP A 173 14.54 -31.95 5.44
C ASP A 173 14.52 -30.44 5.10
N PHE A 174 14.16 -29.58 6.04
CA PHE A 174 14.23 -28.12 5.86
C PHE A 174 15.37 -27.55 6.69
N GLU A 175 16.61 -27.85 6.30
CA GLU A 175 17.76 -27.13 6.82
C GLU A 175 17.80 -25.71 6.23
N GLY A 176 17.52 -24.73 7.12
CA GLY A 176 18.23 -23.48 7.01
C GLY A 176 17.64 -22.37 6.17
N ASP A 177 16.33 -22.30 5.90
CA ASP A 177 15.85 -21.03 5.36
C ASP A 177 15.73 -19.97 6.48
N VAL A 178 16.14 -18.74 6.12
CA VAL A 178 16.21 -17.64 7.07
C VAL A 178 14.77 -17.21 7.40
N LYS A 179 14.45 -17.05 8.69
CA LYS A 179 13.12 -16.65 9.18
C LYS A 179 12.47 -15.48 8.43
N TYR A 180 13.27 -14.65 7.75
CA TYR A 180 12.81 -13.50 6.96
C TYR A 180 12.35 -13.84 5.54
N HIS A 181 12.48 -15.09 5.11
CA HIS A 181 12.09 -15.57 3.78
C HIS A 181 10.80 -16.40 3.82
N LEU A 182 10.42 -16.88 5.00
CA LEU A 182 9.29 -17.76 5.16
C LEU A 182 7.97 -17.12 4.76
N GLY A 183 7.16 -17.88 4.04
CA GLY A 183 5.78 -17.55 3.70
C GLY A 183 4.79 -18.05 4.76
N ALA A 184 3.55 -17.73 4.54
CA ALA A 184 2.43 -18.22 5.34
C ALA A 184 1.13 -18.09 4.56
N SER A 185 0.10 -18.84 4.95
CA SER A 185 -1.25 -18.63 4.45
C SER A 185 -2.26 -18.78 5.59
N SER A 186 -3.35 -18.01 5.51
CA SER A 186 -4.44 -18.08 6.47
C SER A 186 -5.74 -17.57 5.85
N ASN A 187 -6.86 -17.91 6.47
CA ASN A 187 -8.14 -17.30 6.13
C ASN A 187 -8.43 -16.17 7.10
N ARG A 188 -8.93 -15.06 6.57
CA ARG A 188 -9.33 -13.90 7.35
C ARG A 188 -10.81 -13.64 7.11
N GLU A 189 -11.51 -13.32 8.19
CA GLU A 189 -12.93 -13.02 8.15
C GLU A 189 -13.19 -11.58 8.54
N PHE A 190 -13.92 -10.86 7.69
CA PHE A 190 -14.34 -9.49 7.92
C PHE A 190 -15.79 -9.30 7.45
N ASP A 191 -16.63 -8.78 8.29
CA ASP A 191 -18.01 -8.46 7.97
C ASP A 191 -18.78 -9.63 7.28
N GLY A 192 -18.49 -10.87 7.70
CA GLY A 192 -19.09 -12.09 7.13
C GLY A 192 -18.44 -12.58 5.82
N ASN A 193 -17.41 -11.91 5.32
CA ASN A 193 -16.65 -12.34 4.14
C ASN A 193 -15.38 -13.06 4.55
N SER A 194 -15.13 -14.24 3.97
CA SER A 194 -13.88 -14.97 4.14
C SER A 194 -12.96 -14.70 2.94
N VAL A 195 -11.74 -14.29 3.24
CA VAL A 195 -10.68 -14.03 2.25
C VAL A 195 -9.47 -14.88 2.59
N HIS A 196 -9.02 -15.69 1.64
CA HIS A 196 -7.76 -16.41 1.77
C HIS A 196 -6.59 -15.47 1.49
N ILE A 197 -5.69 -15.32 2.45
CA ILE A 197 -4.47 -14.54 2.26
C ILE A 197 -3.26 -15.44 2.25
N SER A 198 -2.30 -15.16 1.38
CA SER A 198 -1.06 -15.93 1.33
C SER A 198 0.14 -15.01 1.06
N LEU A 199 1.14 -15.11 1.91
CA LEU A 199 2.42 -14.46 1.79
C LEU A 199 3.39 -15.41 1.10
N THR A 200 3.91 -15.02 -0.06
CA THR A 200 4.84 -15.84 -0.83
C THR A 200 6.21 -15.86 -0.17
N ASP A 201 6.84 -17.04 -0.14
CA ASP A 201 8.25 -17.17 0.21
C ASP A 201 9.10 -16.34 -0.76
N ASN A 202 10.21 -15.77 -0.29
CA ASN A 202 11.09 -15.01 -1.16
C ASN A 202 12.57 -15.23 -0.81
N PRO A 203 13.48 -15.09 -1.77
CA PRO A 203 14.91 -15.08 -1.51
C PRO A 203 15.36 -13.70 -0.98
N SER A 204 16.65 -13.58 -0.62
CA SER A 204 17.27 -12.28 -0.26
C SER A 204 17.39 -11.31 -1.43
N HIS A 205 17.15 -11.75 -2.66
CA HIS A 205 17.19 -10.92 -3.87
C HIS A 205 16.00 -9.98 -3.87
N LEU A 206 16.26 -8.70 -3.66
CA LEU A 206 15.22 -7.67 -3.58
C LEU A 206 14.41 -7.61 -4.88
N GLU A 207 13.08 -7.52 -4.75
CA GLU A 207 12.10 -7.42 -5.83
C GLU A 207 11.92 -8.69 -6.69
N ALA A 208 12.74 -9.74 -6.52
CA ALA A 208 12.63 -10.99 -7.28
C ALA A 208 11.29 -11.71 -7.06
N VAL A 209 10.62 -11.47 -5.94
CA VAL A 209 9.30 -12.04 -5.62
C VAL A 209 8.18 -11.44 -6.48
N ASN A 210 8.37 -10.24 -7.04
CA ASN A 210 7.32 -9.54 -7.78
C ASN A 210 6.77 -10.38 -8.93
N PRO A 211 7.55 -10.78 -9.94
CA PRO A 211 7.03 -11.58 -11.05
C PRO A 211 6.51 -12.95 -10.59
N VAL A 212 7.04 -13.51 -9.51
CA VAL A 212 6.55 -14.78 -8.94
C VAL A 212 5.11 -14.62 -8.44
N VAL A 213 4.84 -13.57 -7.66
CA VAL A 213 3.47 -13.27 -7.17
C VAL A 213 2.52 -12.98 -8.33
N LEU A 214 2.94 -12.18 -9.31
CA LEU A 214 2.12 -11.88 -10.48
C LEU A 214 1.77 -13.15 -11.27
N GLY A 215 2.73 -14.04 -11.48
CA GLY A 215 2.51 -15.34 -12.12
C GLY A 215 1.59 -16.25 -11.30
N GLN A 216 1.75 -16.31 -9.98
CA GLN A 216 0.87 -17.06 -9.09
C GLN A 216 -0.58 -16.53 -9.14
N VAL A 217 -0.77 -15.21 -9.14
CA VAL A 217 -2.10 -14.59 -9.28
C VAL A 217 -2.72 -14.97 -10.62
N ARG A 218 -1.97 -14.86 -11.71
CA ARG A 218 -2.43 -15.24 -13.05
C ARG A 218 -2.89 -16.69 -13.11
N ALA A 219 -2.12 -17.60 -12.52
CA ALA A 219 -2.47 -19.02 -12.45
C ALA A 219 -3.76 -19.26 -11.61
N LYS A 220 -3.87 -18.60 -10.45
CA LYS A 220 -5.07 -18.71 -9.61
C LYS A 220 -6.32 -18.14 -10.30
N GLN A 221 -6.22 -17.01 -10.99
CA GLN A 221 -7.32 -16.47 -11.80
C GLN A 221 -7.76 -17.49 -12.86
N PHE A 222 -6.82 -18.18 -13.50
CA PHE A 222 -7.15 -19.24 -14.45
C PHE A 222 -7.91 -20.40 -13.77
N PHE A 223 -7.43 -20.91 -12.64
CA PHE A 223 -8.09 -22.01 -11.92
C PHE A 223 -9.47 -21.62 -11.37
N HIS A 224 -9.63 -20.37 -10.92
CA HIS A 224 -10.92 -19.84 -10.45
C HIS A 224 -11.88 -19.44 -11.59
N LYS A 225 -11.46 -19.59 -12.86
CA LYS A 225 -12.20 -19.09 -14.01
C LYS A 225 -12.57 -17.61 -13.86
N ASP A 226 -11.67 -16.84 -13.26
CA ASP A 226 -11.84 -15.42 -12.97
C ASP A 226 -11.47 -14.56 -14.19
N LYS A 227 -12.36 -14.58 -15.18
CA LYS A 227 -12.17 -13.85 -16.44
C LYS A 227 -12.12 -12.33 -16.23
N GLU A 228 -12.84 -11.83 -15.24
CA GLU A 228 -12.91 -10.41 -14.91
C GLU A 228 -11.76 -9.95 -13.99
N ARG A 229 -10.92 -10.88 -13.50
CA ARG A 229 -9.75 -10.60 -12.63
C ARG A 229 -10.11 -9.84 -11.35
N LYS A 230 -11.26 -10.19 -10.75
CA LYS A 230 -11.80 -9.55 -9.53
C LYS A 230 -11.70 -10.40 -8.28
N LYS A 231 -11.40 -11.71 -8.42
CA LYS A 231 -11.42 -12.65 -7.30
C LYS A 231 -10.07 -12.84 -6.63
N VAL A 232 -8.97 -12.64 -7.37
CA VAL A 232 -7.60 -12.83 -6.87
C VAL A 232 -6.82 -11.54 -7.08
N ILE A 233 -6.40 -10.91 -5.98
CA ILE A 233 -5.75 -9.60 -5.96
C ILE A 233 -4.30 -9.76 -5.52
N PRO A 234 -3.31 -9.23 -6.26
CA PRO A 234 -1.93 -9.12 -5.81
C PRO A 234 -1.71 -7.86 -4.98
N VAL A 235 -0.94 -8.01 -3.90
CA VAL A 235 -0.41 -6.90 -3.10
C VAL A 235 1.10 -7.07 -3.01
N LEU A 236 1.84 -6.11 -3.52
CA LEU A 236 3.30 -6.09 -3.49
C LEU A 236 3.78 -4.95 -2.58
N MET A 237 4.61 -5.30 -1.61
CA MET A 237 5.23 -4.32 -0.73
C MET A 237 6.71 -4.17 -1.06
N HIS A 238 7.22 -2.95 -0.89
CA HIS A 238 8.55 -2.57 -1.34
C HIS A 238 9.26 -1.67 -0.32
N GLY A 239 10.57 -1.79 -0.25
CA GLY A 239 11.41 -0.71 0.26
C GLY A 239 11.65 0.32 -0.86
N ASP A 240 11.76 1.59 -0.50
CA ASP A 240 11.86 2.69 -1.47
C ASP A 240 13.10 2.60 -2.38
N ALA A 241 14.24 2.26 -1.81
CA ALA A 241 15.48 2.15 -2.58
C ALA A 241 15.45 0.99 -3.59
N ALA A 242 14.88 -0.16 -3.20
CA ALA A 242 14.76 -1.32 -4.08
C ALA A 242 13.74 -1.08 -5.20
N PHE A 243 12.59 -0.48 -4.87
CA PHE A 243 11.55 -0.18 -5.85
C PHE A 243 12.06 0.75 -6.96
N ALA A 244 12.80 1.79 -6.59
CA ALA A 244 13.38 2.72 -7.56
C ALA A 244 14.59 2.15 -8.32
N GLY A 245 15.37 1.24 -7.69
CA GLY A 245 16.67 0.84 -8.17
C GLY A 245 16.78 -0.54 -8.83
N GLN A 246 15.82 -1.45 -8.58
CA GLN A 246 15.85 -2.79 -9.16
C GLN A 246 15.11 -2.85 -10.51
N GLY A 247 15.82 -3.16 -11.59
CA GLY A 247 15.28 -3.19 -12.96
C GLY A 247 14.07 -4.09 -13.14
N ILE A 248 13.94 -5.17 -12.37
CA ILE A 248 12.81 -6.10 -12.42
C ILE A 248 11.47 -5.42 -12.10
N VAL A 249 11.46 -4.32 -11.34
CA VAL A 249 10.27 -3.54 -11.07
C VAL A 249 9.73 -2.91 -12.35
N ALA A 250 10.59 -2.22 -13.11
CA ALA A 250 10.23 -1.62 -14.39
C ALA A 250 9.82 -2.69 -15.43
N GLU A 251 10.47 -3.85 -15.44
CA GLU A 251 10.10 -4.98 -16.30
C GLU A 251 8.70 -5.51 -15.97
N CYS A 252 8.35 -5.64 -14.69
CA CYS A 252 6.99 -6.03 -14.29
C CYS A 252 5.93 -5.02 -14.76
N PHE A 253 6.21 -3.72 -14.66
CA PHE A 253 5.31 -2.69 -15.18
C PHE A 253 5.19 -2.74 -16.70
N ALA A 254 6.30 -2.91 -17.41
CA ALA A 254 6.28 -3.01 -18.87
C ALA A 254 5.45 -4.20 -19.38
N MET A 255 5.38 -5.29 -18.61
CA MET A 255 4.59 -6.47 -18.95
C MET A 255 3.12 -6.38 -18.50
N SER A 256 2.76 -5.50 -17.57
CA SER A 256 1.47 -5.52 -16.85
C SER A 256 0.24 -5.40 -17.78
N GLY A 257 0.34 -4.67 -18.88
CA GLY A 257 -0.72 -4.47 -19.88
C GLY A 257 -0.78 -5.53 -20.98
N LEU A 258 0.21 -6.42 -21.08
CA LEU A 258 0.25 -7.42 -22.14
C LEU A 258 -0.82 -8.51 -21.94
N PRO A 259 -1.50 -8.98 -22.99
CA PRO A 259 -2.62 -9.94 -22.86
C PRO A 259 -2.27 -11.20 -22.06
N GLY A 260 -1.05 -11.74 -22.21
CA GLY A 260 -0.58 -12.93 -21.50
C GLY A 260 -0.25 -12.68 -20.03
N HIS A 261 0.08 -11.45 -19.65
CA HIS A 261 0.58 -11.07 -18.33
C HIS A 261 -0.44 -10.26 -17.49
N ASN A 262 -1.41 -9.65 -18.16
CA ASN A 262 -2.41 -8.82 -17.49
C ASN A 262 -3.22 -9.63 -16.46
N ILE A 263 -3.25 -9.11 -15.21
CA ILE A 263 -3.94 -9.70 -14.04
C ILE A 263 -5.00 -8.76 -13.45
N GLY A 264 -5.34 -7.67 -14.11
CA GLY A 264 -6.36 -6.70 -13.69
C GLY A 264 -5.84 -5.59 -12.77
N GLY A 265 -4.55 -5.57 -12.48
CA GLY A 265 -3.89 -4.57 -11.63
C GLY A 265 -3.19 -5.17 -10.42
N THR A 266 -2.38 -4.36 -9.77
CA THR A 266 -1.60 -4.73 -8.58
C THR A 266 -1.59 -3.55 -7.61
N ILE A 267 -1.84 -3.83 -6.35
CA ILE A 267 -1.66 -2.81 -5.30
C ILE A 267 -0.19 -2.84 -4.87
N HIS A 268 0.53 -1.76 -5.14
CA HIS A 268 1.90 -1.56 -4.70
C HIS A 268 1.93 -0.66 -3.46
N ILE A 269 2.63 -1.10 -2.41
CA ILE A 269 2.83 -0.32 -1.18
C ILE A 269 4.32 -0.10 -0.98
N ILE A 270 4.76 1.14 -1.05
CA ILE A 270 6.16 1.52 -0.85
C ILE A 270 6.32 2.06 0.56
N VAL A 271 7.07 1.35 1.39
CA VAL A 271 7.46 1.83 2.72
C VAL A 271 8.68 2.74 2.54
N ASN A 272 8.40 4.04 2.37
CA ASN A 272 9.43 5.05 2.12
C ASN A 272 10.01 5.60 3.43
N ASN A 273 10.72 4.75 4.17
CA ASN A 273 11.47 5.16 5.36
C ASN A 273 12.89 5.64 5.04
N GLN A 274 13.22 5.76 3.76
CA GLN A 274 14.49 6.26 3.23
C GLN A 274 15.71 5.42 3.63
N ILE A 275 15.52 4.16 4.00
CA ILE A 275 16.61 3.24 4.35
C ILE A 275 17.10 2.55 3.07
N GLY A 276 18.28 2.91 2.61
CA GLY A 276 18.96 2.34 1.44
C GLY A 276 20.33 1.76 1.81
N PHE A 277 20.39 0.80 2.75
CA PHE A 277 21.62 0.24 3.31
C PHE A 277 22.54 1.36 3.84
N THR A 278 23.74 1.56 3.25
CA THR A 278 24.70 2.61 3.63
C THR A 278 24.55 3.91 2.85
N THR A 279 23.59 3.97 1.92
CA THR A 279 23.39 5.13 1.05
C THR A 279 22.49 6.17 1.70
N ALA A 280 22.99 7.39 1.90
CA ALA A 280 22.18 8.49 2.41
C ALA A 280 21.08 8.86 1.37
N PRO A 281 19.87 9.27 1.81
CA PRO A 281 18.72 9.52 0.93
C PRO A 281 19.02 10.46 -0.24
N ARG A 282 19.80 11.51 -0.01
CA ARG A 282 20.20 12.51 -1.03
C ARG A 282 21.02 11.94 -2.20
N PHE A 283 21.57 10.72 -2.06
CA PHE A 283 22.35 10.03 -3.08
C PHE A 283 21.65 8.77 -3.61
N ALA A 284 20.44 8.49 -3.15
CA ALA A 284 19.77 7.22 -3.42
C ALA A 284 19.14 7.16 -4.82
N ARG A 285 18.64 8.29 -5.33
CA ARG A 285 17.98 8.36 -6.64
C ARG A 285 17.94 9.79 -7.17
N SER A 286 17.80 9.91 -8.50
CA SER A 286 17.68 11.22 -9.17
C SER A 286 16.25 11.78 -9.08
N SER A 287 15.23 10.92 -9.11
CA SER A 287 13.84 11.34 -9.04
C SER A 287 13.42 11.75 -7.61
N PRO A 288 12.45 12.68 -7.46
CA PRO A 288 11.94 13.08 -6.15
C PRO A 288 11.34 11.93 -5.35
N TYR A 289 10.64 11.02 -6.03
CA TYR A 289 9.92 9.92 -5.39
C TYR A 289 10.35 8.55 -5.90
N PRO A 290 10.41 7.52 -5.03
CA PRO A 290 10.69 6.16 -5.46
C PRO A 290 9.62 5.62 -6.41
N SER A 291 8.41 6.11 -6.30
CA SER A 291 7.24 5.73 -7.11
C SER A 291 7.27 6.24 -8.54
N ASP A 292 8.23 7.10 -8.93
CA ASP A 292 8.26 7.66 -10.30
C ASP A 292 8.39 6.58 -11.39
N VAL A 293 9.00 5.44 -11.09
CA VAL A 293 9.06 4.29 -12.00
C VAL A 293 7.67 3.72 -12.33
N ALA A 294 6.70 3.85 -11.42
CA ALA A 294 5.33 3.35 -11.61
C ALA A 294 4.53 4.17 -12.64
N LYS A 295 4.99 5.36 -13.03
CA LYS A 295 4.37 6.16 -14.09
C LYS A 295 4.38 5.45 -15.44
N ILE A 296 5.26 4.47 -15.65
CA ILE A 296 5.26 3.59 -16.83
C ILE A 296 3.91 2.89 -17.01
N ALA A 297 3.28 2.45 -15.92
CA ALA A 297 1.99 1.76 -15.94
C ALA A 297 0.79 2.73 -15.98
N GLN A 298 1.03 4.04 -15.98
CA GLN A 298 -0.01 5.07 -15.91
C GLN A 298 -1.00 4.89 -14.74
N ALA A 299 -0.52 4.31 -13.64
CA ALA A 299 -1.31 4.06 -12.44
C ALA A 299 -1.35 5.29 -11.53
N PRO A 300 -2.43 5.50 -10.74
CA PRO A 300 -2.48 6.57 -9.76
C PRO A 300 -1.48 6.30 -8.63
N ILE A 301 -0.87 7.38 -8.11
CA ILE A 301 0.10 7.32 -7.03
C ILE A 301 -0.38 8.20 -5.88
N PHE A 302 -0.40 7.63 -4.66
CA PHE A 302 -0.74 8.34 -3.44
C PHE A 302 0.49 8.43 -2.54
N HIS A 303 0.89 9.66 -2.20
CA HIS A 303 1.95 9.94 -1.22
C HIS A 303 1.31 10.28 0.11
N VAL A 304 1.48 9.41 1.09
CA VAL A 304 0.79 9.56 2.38
C VAL A 304 1.80 9.76 3.49
N ASN A 305 1.55 10.74 4.36
CA ASN A 305 2.33 10.86 5.59
C ASN A 305 2.07 9.64 6.49
N GLY A 306 3.10 8.79 6.68
CA GLY A 306 3.03 7.57 7.48
C GLY A 306 2.69 7.78 8.96
N ASP A 307 2.96 9.00 9.49
CA ASP A 307 2.59 9.38 10.86
C ASP A 307 1.09 9.73 11.02
N ASN A 308 0.34 9.70 9.92
CA ASN A 308 -1.11 9.83 9.94
C ASN A 308 -1.78 8.50 9.51
N PRO A 309 -1.96 7.56 10.45
CA PRO A 309 -2.51 6.24 10.12
C PRO A 309 -3.94 6.28 9.58
N GLU A 310 -4.75 7.27 9.94
CA GLU A 310 -6.09 7.45 9.35
C GLU A 310 -5.99 7.78 7.86
N ALA A 311 -5.05 8.66 7.46
CA ALA A 311 -4.81 8.98 6.04
C ALA A 311 -4.28 7.76 5.27
N VAL A 312 -3.36 6.98 5.86
CA VAL A 312 -2.82 5.75 5.27
C VAL A 312 -3.93 4.72 5.03
N VAL A 313 -4.77 4.47 6.04
CA VAL A 313 -5.89 3.52 5.93
C VAL A 313 -6.96 4.02 4.95
N HIS A 314 -7.17 5.34 4.84
CA HIS A 314 -8.07 5.92 3.84
C HIS A 314 -7.57 5.66 2.42
N CYS A 315 -6.28 5.90 2.14
CA CYS A 315 -5.68 5.59 0.83
C CYS A 315 -5.75 4.08 0.52
N ALA A 316 -5.48 3.23 1.50
CA ALA A 316 -5.61 1.78 1.36
C ALA A 316 -7.06 1.33 1.06
N LYS A 317 -8.06 2.10 1.48
CA LYS A 317 -9.47 1.84 1.14
C LYS A 317 -9.80 2.25 -0.30
N ILE A 318 -9.13 3.26 -0.84
CA ILE A 318 -9.33 3.71 -2.23
C ILE A 318 -8.64 2.72 -3.19
N ALA A 319 -7.40 2.31 -2.90
CA ALA A 319 -6.64 1.34 -3.68
C ALA A 319 -7.34 -0.01 -3.79
#